data_65ae94d9473d6f24932e9490934b1cb9
#
_entry.id   65ae94d9473d6f24932e9490934b1cb9
#
_cell.length_a   1.000
_cell.length_b   1.000
_cell.length_c   1.000
_cell.angle_alpha   90.00
_cell.angle_beta   90.00
_cell.angle_gamma   90.00
#
_symmetry.space_group_name_H-M   'P 1'
#
loop_
_entity.id
_entity.type
_entity.pdbx_description
1 polymer ?
#
loop_
_entity_poly.entity_id
_entity_poly.type
_entity_poly.pdbx_seq_one_letter_code
_entity_poly.pdbx_strand_id
1 'polypeptide(L)'
;MYPLDFEEFLYANGVGENVIEMMRDSFLNNLPLSDSMHNKMLDFFKKYLLVGGLPQAVENYINNRNVVEFRAIQQEIYQLYNVDATKYEEENNKKLKIRRIFNMIPSNLENKKKRVVIKDIKDKKWKRADDYLDEFDYLISSGVSLEVKAISKPSYPLVENSGKNLLKLY
;
A
#
# COMPACT_ATOMS: atom_id res chain seq x y z
N MET A 1 -5.15 -12.37 -6.74
CA MET A 1 -4.07 -12.83 -5.82
C MET A 1 -3.78 -11.67 -4.91
N TYR A 2 -3.79 -11.88 -3.59
CA TYR A 2 -3.51 -10.81 -2.63
C TYR A 2 -2.02 -10.83 -2.26
N PRO A 3 -1.42 -9.69 -1.92
CA PRO A 3 -0.08 -9.64 -1.35
C PRO A 3 -0.02 -10.43 -0.04
N LEU A 4 1.09 -11.09 0.22
CA LEU A 4 1.37 -11.74 1.50
C LEU A 4 1.42 -10.69 2.61
N ASP A 5 0.86 -11.02 3.75
CA ASP A 5 1.06 -10.22 4.96
C ASP A 5 2.42 -10.53 5.64
N PHE A 6 2.70 -9.87 6.77
CA PHE A 6 3.98 -10.07 7.44
C PHE A 6 4.11 -11.46 8.07
N GLU A 7 3.03 -12.04 8.56
CA GLU A 7 3.01 -13.40 9.12
C GLU A 7 3.31 -14.44 8.03
N GLU A 8 2.64 -14.32 6.87
CA GLU A 8 2.89 -15.17 5.70
C GLU A 8 4.33 -15.01 5.16
N PHE A 9 4.86 -13.79 5.18
CA PHE A 9 6.26 -13.54 4.84
C PHE A 9 7.23 -14.22 5.82
N LEU A 10 6.93 -14.25 7.12
CA LEU A 10 7.71 -14.97 8.12
C LEU A 10 7.69 -16.48 7.87
N TYR A 11 6.53 -17.07 7.58
CA TYR A 11 6.43 -18.48 7.19
C TYR A 11 7.24 -18.80 5.95
N ALA A 12 7.14 -17.97 4.92
CA ALA A 12 7.92 -18.13 3.70
C ALA A 12 9.45 -18.08 3.95
N ASN A 13 9.89 -17.35 4.99
CA ASN A 13 11.28 -17.29 5.43
C ASN A 13 11.66 -18.38 6.46
N GLY A 14 10.81 -19.39 6.69
CA GLY A 14 11.08 -20.53 7.57
C GLY A 14 10.92 -20.23 9.06
N VAL A 15 10.21 -19.19 9.43
CA VAL A 15 9.83 -18.95 10.84
C VAL A 15 8.69 -19.89 11.19
N GLY A 16 8.88 -20.71 12.22
CA GLY A 16 7.89 -21.70 12.63
C GLY A 16 6.68 -21.07 13.34
N GLU A 17 5.54 -21.74 13.26
CA GLU A 17 4.27 -21.32 13.86
C GLU A 17 4.39 -21.06 15.36
N ASN A 18 5.16 -21.89 16.08
CA ASN A 18 5.43 -21.72 17.51
C ASN A 18 6.03 -20.35 17.88
N VAL A 19 6.82 -19.76 16.98
CA VAL A 19 7.39 -18.42 17.18
C VAL A 19 6.31 -17.35 17.04
N ILE A 20 5.42 -17.52 16.07
CA ILE A 20 4.30 -16.61 15.83
C ILE A 20 3.32 -16.65 17.02
N GLU A 21 2.97 -17.85 17.49
CA GLU A 21 2.12 -18.03 18.66
C GLU A 21 2.73 -17.38 19.91
N MET A 22 4.02 -17.61 20.16
CA MET A 22 4.72 -16.99 21.28
C MET A 22 4.70 -15.44 21.19
N MET A 23 4.86 -14.86 20.00
CA MET A 23 4.77 -13.42 19.80
C MET A 23 3.35 -12.91 20.08
N ARG A 24 2.34 -13.63 19.63
CA ARG A 24 0.91 -13.33 19.88
C ARG A 24 0.58 -13.39 21.37
N ASP A 25 1.03 -14.42 22.05
CA ASP A 25 0.83 -14.58 23.51
C ASP A 25 1.53 -13.46 24.28
N SER A 26 2.75 -13.11 23.90
CA SER A 26 3.47 -11.98 24.50
C SER A 26 2.72 -10.67 24.34
N PHE A 27 2.17 -10.42 23.15
CA PHE A 27 1.36 -9.23 22.87
C PHE A 27 0.07 -9.20 23.71
N LEU A 28 -0.68 -10.32 23.75
CA LEU A 28 -1.94 -10.41 24.50
C LEU A 28 -1.76 -10.25 26.01
N ASN A 29 -0.63 -10.73 26.53
CA ASN A 29 -0.30 -10.66 27.96
C ASN A 29 0.54 -9.42 28.33
N ASN A 30 0.78 -8.49 27.39
CA ASN A 30 1.64 -7.32 27.57
C ASN A 30 3.04 -7.68 28.10
N LEU A 31 3.59 -8.80 27.66
CA LEU A 31 4.93 -9.25 28.00
C LEU A 31 5.94 -8.81 26.92
N PRO A 32 7.13 -8.29 27.31
CA PRO A 32 8.14 -7.95 26.32
C PRO A 32 8.74 -9.24 25.72
N LEU A 33 9.07 -9.17 24.43
CA LEU A 33 9.94 -10.17 23.81
C LEU A 33 11.37 -10.01 24.32
N SER A 34 12.16 -11.09 24.32
CA SER A 34 13.60 -10.98 24.54
C SER A 34 14.25 -10.07 23.49
N ASP A 35 15.29 -9.34 23.85
CA ASP A 35 15.98 -8.42 22.92
C ASP A 35 16.45 -9.12 21.64
N SER A 36 16.93 -10.35 21.75
CA SER A 36 17.36 -11.15 20.60
C SER A 36 16.19 -11.44 19.65
N MET A 37 15.03 -11.85 20.20
CA MET A 37 13.85 -12.12 19.39
C MET A 37 13.29 -10.85 18.78
N HIS A 38 13.19 -9.79 19.57
CA HIS A 38 12.72 -8.47 19.09
C HIS A 38 13.55 -7.99 17.92
N ASN A 39 14.88 -8.00 18.06
CA ASN A 39 15.79 -7.54 17.00
C ASN A 39 15.68 -8.41 15.73
N LYS A 40 15.55 -9.74 15.90
CA LYS A 40 15.37 -10.66 14.78
C LYS A 40 14.06 -10.38 14.02
N MET A 41 12.96 -10.20 14.74
CA MET A 41 11.66 -9.88 14.11
C MET A 41 11.66 -8.50 13.46
N LEU A 42 12.31 -7.53 14.08
CA LEU A 42 12.49 -6.20 13.50
C LEU A 42 13.32 -6.24 12.19
N ASP A 43 14.34 -7.11 12.12
CA ASP A 43 15.11 -7.33 10.90
C ASP A 43 14.25 -7.96 9.79
N PHE A 44 13.43 -8.97 10.11
CA PHE A 44 12.46 -9.52 9.16
C PHE A 44 11.46 -8.47 8.70
N PHE A 45 10.97 -7.64 9.62
CA PHE A 45 10.02 -6.58 9.26
C PHE A 45 10.64 -5.54 8.31
N LYS A 46 11.89 -5.14 8.53
CA LYS A 46 12.63 -4.27 7.59
C LYS A 46 12.78 -4.91 6.22
N LYS A 47 13.06 -6.22 6.17
CA LYS A 47 13.13 -6.98 4.91
C LYS A 47 11.77 -7.02 4.22
N TYR A 48 10.70 -7.28 4.97
CA TYR A 48 9.32 -7.24 4.46
C TYR A 48 8.95 -5.87 3.87
N LEU A 49 9.30 -4.78 4.55
CA LEU A 49 9.09 -3.43 4.02
C LEU A 49 9.85 -3.15 2.72
N LEU A 50 11.00 -3.81 2.52
CA LEU A 50 11.81 -3.66 1.31
C LEU A 50 11.30 -4.54 0.16
N VAL A 51 10.98 -5.80 0.45
CA VAL A 51 10.56 -6.81 -0.54
C VAL A 51 9.08 -6.66 -0.88
N GLY A 52 8.27 -6.25 0.08
CA GLY A 52 6.81 -6.23 -0.02
C GLY A 52 6.19 -7.62 0.09
N GLY A 53 4.89 -7.69 -0.13
CA GLY A 53 4.10 -8.93 -0.07
C GLY A 53 3.81 -9.58 -1.43
N LEU A 54 4.34 -9.07 -2.55
CA LEU A 54 4.08 -9.67 -3.86
C LEU A 54 4.73 -11.05 -3.94
N PRO A 55 3.95 -12.15 -4.17
CA PRO A 55 4.46 -13.51 -4.09
C PRO A 55 5.70 -13.77 -4.94
N GLN A 56 5.73 -13.29 -6.18
CA GLN A 56 6.88 -13.42 -7.06
C GLN A 56 8.13 -12.71 -6.54
N ALA A 57 7.97 -11.52 -5.94
CA ALA A 57 9.08 -10.78 -5.36
C ALA A 57 9.61 -11.48 -4.10
N VAL A 58 8.71 -12.02 -3.27
CA VAL A 58 9.08 -12.78 -2.07
C VAL A 58 9.80 -14.08 -2.44
N GLU A 59 9.28 -14.84 -3.40
CA GLU A 59 9.91 -16.06 -3.90
C GLU A 59 11.32 -15.79 -4.45
N ASN A 60 11.47 -14.77 -5.29
CA ASN A 60 12.77 -14.38 -5.81
C ASN A 60 13.73 -13.96 -4.70
N TYR A 61 13.26 -13.18 -3.72
CA TYR A 61 14.06 -12.79 -2.57
C TYR A 61 14.55 -13.99 -1.75
N ILE A 62 13.69 -14.99 -1.51
CA ILE A 62 14.06 -16.18 -0.74
C ILE A 62 15.12 -17.00 -1.48
N ASN A 63 14.93 -17.20 -2.79
CA ASN A 63 15.79 -18.05 -3.61
C ASN A 63 17.15 -17.40 -3.92
N ASN A 64 17.14 -16.13 -4.30
CA ASN A 64 18.30 -15.47 -4.88
C ASN A 64 18.93 -14.41 -3.95
N ARG A 65 18.15 -13.85 -3.02
CA ARG A 65 18.52 -12.73 -2.13
C ARG A 65 19.11 -11.52 -2.88
N ASN A 66 18.74 -11.37 -4.15
CA ASN A 66 19.24 -10.34 -5.04
C ASN A 66 18.25 -9.16 -5.08
N VAL A 67 18.68 -8.01 -4.52
CA VAL A 67 17.84 -6.79 -4.45
C VAL A 67 17.49 -6.25 -5.83
N VAL A 68 18.36 -6.39 -6.81
CA VAL A 68 18.13 -5.87 -8.16
C VAL A 68 17.00 -6.64 -8.84
N GLU A 69 17.01 -7.97 -8.70
CA GLU A 69 16.02 -8.85 -9.34
C GLU A 69 14.62 -8.66 -8.76
N PHE A 70 14.44 -8.69 -7.44
CA PHE A 70 13.10 -8.53 -6.89
C PHE A 70 12.56 -7.10 -7.10
N ARG A 71 13.43 -6.08 -7.16
CA ARG A 71 13.00 -4.73 -7.55
C ARG A 71 12.55 -4.65 -9.00
N ALA A 72 13.21 -5.37 -9.92
CA ALA A 72 12.76 -5.45 -11.30
C ALA A 72 11.36 -6.07 -11.38
N ILE A 73 11.11 -7.17 -10.64
CA ILE A 73 9.78 -7.81 -10.55
C ILE A 73 8.73 -6.84 -9.99
N GLN A 74 9.05 -6.12 -8.91
CA GLN A 74 8.14 -5.11 -8.35
C GLN A 74 7.80 -4.03 -9.39
N GLN A 75 8.78 -3.57 -10.14
CA GLN A 75 8.60 -2.54 -11.16
C GLN A 75 7.76 -3.05 -12.34
N GLU A 76 7.98 -4.27 -12.79
CA GLU A 76 7.16 -4.91 -13.83
C GLU A 76 5.70 -5.03 -13.40
N ILE A 77 5.44 -5.50 -12.18
CA ILE A 77 4.09 -5.62 -11.63
C ILE A 77 3.44 -4.22 -11.51
N TYR A 78 4.18 -3.22 -11.02
CA TYR A 78 3.69 -1.84 -10.97
C TYR A 78 3.30 -1.31 -12.36
N GLN A 79 4.09 -1.59 -13.38
CA GLN A 79 3.77 -1.19 -14.77
C GLN A 79 2.54 -1.93 -15.30
N LEU A 80 2.36 -3.20 -14.99
CA LEU A 80 1.13 -3.95 -15.33
C LEU A 80 -0.11 -3.29 -14.70
N TYR A 81 -0.07 -2.94 -13.41
CA TYR A 81 -1.16 -2.21 -12.75
C TYR A 81 -1.41 -0.84 -13.38
N ASN A 82 -0.38 -0.12 -13.76
CA ASN A 82 -0.51 1.18 -14.42
C ASN A 82 -1.24 1.07 -15.79
N VAL A 83 -0.99 -0.02 -16.53
CA VAL A 83 -1.69 -0.31 -17.78
C VAL A 83 -3.13 -0.75 -17.51
N ASP A 84 -3.32 -1.69 -16.58
CA ASP A 84 -4.64 -2.23 -16.23
C ASP A 84 -5.56 -1.17 -15.63
N ALA A 85 -5.03 -0.23 -14.85
CA ALA A 85 -5.78 0.89 -14.28
C ALA A 85 -6.54 1.74 -15.31
N THR A 86 -6.21 1.61 -16.59
CA THR A 86 -6.88 2.38 -17.67
C THR A 86 -7.49 1.50 -18.74
N LYS A 87 -7.49 0.19 -18.55
CA LYS A 87 -7.85 -0.78 -19.59
C LYS A 87 -9.30 -0.67 -20.04
N TYR A 88 -10.21 -0.43 -19.11
CA TYR A 88 -11.66 -0.39 -19.36
C TYR A 88 -12.20 1.03 -19.56
N GLU A 89 -11.37 2.03 -19.50
CA GLU A 89 -11.77 3.41 -19.80
C GLU A 89 -11.59 3.68 -21.29
N GLU A 90 -12.61 4.24 -21.93
CA GLU A 90 -12.60 4.50 -23.38
C GLU A 90 -12.10 5.91 -23.69
N GLU A 91 -12.36 6.87 -22.81
CA GLU A 91 -12.01 8.26 -23.03
C GLU A 91 -10.53 8.55 -22.74
N ASN A 92 -9.78 8.97 -23.76
CA ASN A 92 -8.34 9.23 -23.64
C ASN A 92 -7.96 10.28 -22.57
N ASN A 93 -8.79 11.30 -22.38
CA ASN A 93 -8.55 12.32 -21.36
C ASN A 93 -8.69 11.76 -19.95
N LYS A 94 -9.67 10.89 -19.72
CA LYS A 94 -9.84 10.19 -18.43
C LYS A 94 -8.69 9.21 -18.19
N LYS A 95 -8.28 8.43 -19.19
CA LYS A 95 -7.09 7.57 -19.10
C LYS A 95 -5.86 8.31 -18.59
N LEU A 96 -5.59 9.48 -19.17
CA LEU A 96 -4.45 10.30 -18.77
C LEU A 96 -4.56 10.79 -17.33
N LYS A 97 -5.75 11.18 -16.88
CA LYS A 97 -5.98 11.61 -15.49
C LYS A 97 -5.82 10.44 -14.50
N ILE A 98 -6.41 9.28 -14.79
CA ILE A 98 -6.29 8.06 -13.98
C ILE A 98 -4.81 7.69 -13.81
N ARG A 99 -4.04 7.63 -14.90
CA ARG A 99 -2.60 7.35 -14.85
C ARG A 99 -1.81 8.36 -14.04
N ARG A 100 -2.14 9.64 -14.16
CA ARG A 100 -1.49 10.70 -13.37
C ARG A 100 -1.76 10.50 -11.89
N ILE A 101 -3.01 10.24 -11.49
CA ILE A 101 -3.38 9.97 -10.10
C ILE A 101 -2.64 8.74 -9.58
N PHE A 102 -2.66 7.64 -10.33
CA PHE A 102 -1.97 6.40 -9.95
C PHE A 102 -0.46 6.63 -9.74
N ASN A 103 0.20 7.28 -10.67
CA ASN A 103 1.64 7.55 -10.59
C ASN A 103 2.02 8.52 -9.46
N MET A 104 1.08 9.30 -8.95
CA MET A 104 1.30 10.22 -7.83
C MET A 104 1.12 9.58 -6.47
N ILE A 105 0.50 8.39 -6.38
CA ILE A 105 0.24 7.71 -5.09
C ILE A 105 1.53 7.56 -4.28
N PRO A 106 2.65 7.00 -4.80
CA PRO A 106 3.88 6.85 -4.02
C PRO A 106 4.44 8.17 -3.49
N SER A 107 4.49 9.21 -4.32
CA SER A 107 5.01 10.52 -3.90
C SER A 107 4.11 11.21 -2.87
N ASN A 108 2.80 11.02 -2.95
CA ASN A 108 1.87 11.54 -1.94
C ASN A 108 1.99 10.80 -0.60
N LEU A 109 2.34 9.52 -0.61
CA LEU A 109 2.59 8.75 0.61
C LEU A 109 3.90 9.14 1.28
N GLU A 110 4.91 9.54 0.51
CA GLU A 110 6.19 10.05 1.02
C GLU A 110 6.07 11.44 1.66
N ASN A 111 5.15 12.26 1.18
CA ASN A 111 4.92 13.61 1.69
C ASN A 111 4.55 13.60 3.18
N LYS A 112 5.04 14.61 3.95
CA LYS A 112 4.70 14.78 5.38
C LYS A 112 3.19 14.79 5.66
N LYS A 113 2.39 15.38 4.78
CA LYS A 113 0.92 15.43 4.91
C LYS A 113 0.24 14.14 4.48
N LYS A 114 0.92 13.28 3.73
CA LYS A 114 0.41 11.98 3.22
C LYS A 114 -1.03 12.09 2.66
N ARG A 115 -1.34 13.16 1.94
CA ARG A 115 -2.63 13.43 1.31
C ARG A 115 -2.45 13.49 -0.19
N VAL A 116 -3.49 13.12 -0.94
CA VAL A 116 -3.51 13.38 -2.37
C VAL A 116 -3.57 14.90 -2.59
N VAL A 117 -2.55 15.45 -3.20
CA VAL A 117 -2.45 16.89 -3.48
C VAL A 117 -2.93 17.12 -4.91
N ILE A 118 -4.18 17.49 -5.06
CA ILE A 118 -4.83 17.68 -6.36
C ILE A 118 -4.15 18.75 -7.22
N LYS A 119 -3.48 19.71 -6.60
CA LYS A 119 -2.69 20.73 -7.33
C LYS A 119 -1.60 20.11 -8.21
N ASP A 120 -1.06 18.97 -7.79
CA ASP A 120 0.03 18.30 -8.50
C ASP A 120 -0.48 17.46 -9.69
N ILE A 121 -1.80 17.20 -9.75
CA ILE A 121 -2.43 16.50 -10.88
C ILE A 121 -2.51 17.41 -12.14
N LYS A 122 -2.27 18.73 -12.02
CA LYS A 122 -2.58 19.70 -13.09
C LYS A 122 -1.60 20.83 -13.34
N ASP A 123 -1.57 21.15 -14.64
CA ASP A 123 -0.97 22.38 -15.23
C ASP A 123 -1.87 23.65 -15.15
N LYS A 124 -3.10 23.57 -14.60
CA LYS A 124 -4.03 24.71 -14.54
C LYS A 124 -4.58 24.99 -13.13
N LYS A 125 -4.42 26.24 -12.68
CA LYS A 125 -4.65 26.76 -11.33
C LYS A 125 -6.08 26.67 -10.75
N TRP A 126 -7.11 26.16 -11.46
CA TRP A 126 -8.52 26.40 -11.11
C TRP A 126 -9.41 25.15 -10.97
N LYS A 127 -8.89 23.93 -10.88
CA LYS A 127 -9.74 22.75 -10.66
C LYS A 127 -9.75 22.29 -9.20
N ARG A 128 -10.95 21.92 -8.73
CA ARG A 128 -11.24 21.43 -7.38
C ARG A 128 -11.08 19.89 -7.32
N ALA A 129 -11.10 19.34 -6.11
CA ALA A 129 -11.11 17.88 -5.88
C ALA A 129 -12.27 17.20 -6.59
N ASP A 130 -13.43 17.86 -6.60
CA ASP A 130 -14.66 17.37 -7.20
C ASP A 130 -14.54 17.10 -8.71
N ASP A 131 -13.61 17.76 -9.40
CA ASP A 131 -13.35 17.55 -10.84
C ASP A 131 -12.65 16.21 -11.16
N TYR A 132 -12.26 15.44 -10.14
CA TYR A 132 -11.52 14.17 -10.25
C TYR A 132 -12.18 13.03 -9.46
N LEU A 133 -13.39 13.24 -8.93
CA LEU A 133 -14.08 12.24 -8.14
C LEU A 133 -14.29 10.94 -8.93
N ASP A 134 -14.67 11.05 -10.19
CA ASP A 134 -14.91 9.89 -11.06
C ASP A 134 -13.65 9.05 -11.24
N GLU A 135 -12.49 9.71 -11.42
CA GLU A 135 -11.21 9.03 -11.60
C GLU A 135 -10.72 8.38 -10.29
N PHE A 136 -10.98 9.01 -9.14
CA PHE A 136 -10.70 8.41 -7.83
C PHE A 136 -11.62 7.21 -7.57
N ASP A 137 -12.91 7.36 -7.80
CA ASP A 137 -13.89 6.29 -7.61
C ASP A 137 -13.59 5.10 -8.52
N TYR A 138 -13.13 5.37 -9.73
CA TYR A 138 -12.68 4.32 -10.66
C TYR A 138 -11.48 3.54 -10.11
N LEU A 139 -10.43 4.22 -9.63
CA LEU A 139 -9.24 3.56 -9.06
C LEU A 139 -9.56 2.74 -7.80
N ILE A 140 -10.48 3.24 -6.97
CA ILE A 140 -10.91 2.56 -5.75
C ILE A 140 -11.80 1.36 -6.08
N SER A 141 -12.80 1.53 -6.94
CA SER A 141 -13.77 0.49 -7.31
C SER A 141 -13.12 -0.64 -8.11
N SER A 142 -12.10 -0.34 -8.90
CA SER A 142 -11.31 -1.35 -9.63
C SER A 142 -10.36 -2.14 -8.72
N GLY A 143 -10.22 -1.77 -7.45
CA GLY A 143 -9.31 -2.42 -6.50
C GLY A 143 -7.82 -2.12 -6.74
N VAL A 144 -7.51 -1.19 -7.64
CA VAL A 144 -6.12 -0.77 -7.94
C VAL A 144 -5.54 0.08 -6.83
N SER A 145 -6.39 0.82 -6.11
CA SER A 145 -5.99 1.61 -4.95
C SER A 145 -6.96 1.44 -3.79
N LEU A 146 -6.45 1.64 -2.57
CA LEU A 146 -7.24 1.61 -1.34
C LEU A 146 -7.47 3.02 -0.84
N GLU A 147 -8.74 3.36 -0.58
CA GLU A 147 -9.10 4.62 0.05
C GLU A 147 -8.95 4.54 1.57
N VAL A 148 -8.30 5.53 2.16
CA VAL A 148 -8.27 5.72 3.62
C VAL A 148 -8.85 7.08 3.98
N LYS A 149 -9.97 7.07 4.68
CA LYS A 149 -10.65 8.29 5.18
C LYS A 149 -10.13 8.68 6.55
N ALA A 150 -9.93 9.97 6.77
CA ALA A 150 -9.62 10.47 8.10
C ALA A 150 -10.90 10.61 8.92
N ILE A 151 -10.84 10.21 10.18
CA ILE A 151 -11.94 10.31 11.15
C ILE A 151 -11.66 11.52 12.04
N SER A 152 -12.63 12.42 12.15
CA SER A 152 -12.53 13.59 13.02
C SER A 152 -12.80 13.26 14.49
N LYS A 153 -13.71 12.31 14.74
CA LYS A 153 -14.05 11.79 16.08
C LYS A 153 -14.13 10.25 16.03
N PRO A 154 -13.47 9.53 16.94
CA PRO A 154 -13.53 8.06 16.98
C PRO A 154 -14.82 7.56 17.66
N SER A 155 -15.98 7.93 17.11
CA SER A 155 -17.31 7.48 17.57
C SER A 155 -18.02 6.70 16.48
N TYR A 156 -18.75 5.67 16.83
CA TYR A 156 -19.58 4.91 15.89
C TYR A 156 -20.87 5.65 15.55
N PRO A 157 -21.36 5.54 14.28
CA PRO A 157 -20.68 4.92 13.14
C PRO A 157 -19.54 5.78 12.58
N LEU A 158 -18.40 5.16 12.31
CA LEU A 158 -17.19 5.85 11.86
C LEU A 158 -17.39 6.62 10.54
N VAL A 159 -18.29 6.15 9.69
CA VAL A 159 -18.59 6.74 8.38
C VAL A 159 -19.12 8.18 8.49
N GLU A 160 -19.95 8.46 9.50
CA GLU A 160 -20.52 9.81 9.73
C GLU A 160 -19.47 10.84 10.12
N ASN A 161 -18.37 10.36 10.72
CA ASN A 161 -17.27 11.20 11.20
C ASN A 161 -16.12 11.31 10.19
N SER A 162 -16.22 10.67 9.02
CA SER A 162 -15.21 10.74 7.97
C SER A 162 -15.32 12.08 7.23
N GLY A 163 -14.27 12.91 7.34
CA GLY A 163 -14.19 14.18 6.62
C GLY A 163 -14.03 13.97 5.12
N LYS A 164 -14.94 14.51 4.32
CA LYS A 164 -14.97 14.39 2.86
C LYS A 164 -13.69 14.88 2.14
N ASN A 165 -12.87 15.69 2.78
CA ASN A 165 -11.71 16.35 2.17
C ASN A 165 -10.35 15.73 2.53
N LEU A 166 -10.30 14.59 3.19
CA LEU A 166 -9.08 13.95 3.66
C LEU A 166 -8.92 12.57 3.02
N LEU A 167 -8.75 12.57 1.69
CA LEU A 167 -8.50 11.37 0.93
C LEU A 167 -7.01 11.01 0.96
N LYS A 168 -6.69 9.78 1.36
CA LYS A 168 -5.43 9.10 1.06
C LYS A 168 -5.72 7.93 0.14
N LEU A 169 -4.81 7.70 -0.80
CA LEU A 169 -4.76 6.50 -1.61
C LEU A 169 -3.49 5.72 -1.30
N TYR A 170 -3.63 4.42 -1.21
CA TYR A 170 -2.55 3.45 -1.08
C TYR A 170 -2.56 2.52 -2.29
#